data_183b567c361602b7e53108a27aa9dfcb
#
_entry.id   183b567c361602b7e53108a27aa9dfcb
#
_cell.length_a   1.000
_cell.length_b   1.000
_cell.length_c   1.000
_cell.angle_alpha   90.00
_cell.angle_beta   90.00
_cell.angle_gamma   90.00
#
_symmetry.space_group_name_H-M   'P 1'
#
loop_
_entity.id
_entity.type
_entity.pdbx_description
1 polymer ?
#
loop_
_entity_poly.entity_id
_entity_poly.type
_entity_poly.pdbx_seq_one_letter_code
_entity_poly.pdbx_strand_id
1 'polypeptide(L)'
;FFRKRNLKTFFAKNRKNLYYLKLFDTFYVSHSKLQRIFIQMNLSEIKTKPITELVDIAQDLGLTDVGRLKKQDIIFQIFKKQADEGIDIHGGGVLEILNDGFGFLRSAEGSYCAGPDDIYVSPSQIRKFGLRKGDEIHGKIRPPKDQERYFALLQVDTINDDDPSNTKKKILFENLTPLFPNQRMLLEQGSGSNEDLSARIIDLVAPIGKGQRGLIVSPPKAGKTLMLQSIAHSITSNNPETKLIVLLIDERPEEVTEMSRTVKGEVVASTFDEPPTRHVQVANMVIEKAKRLVEHKKDVVILLDSITRLGRAYNSVQPASGKILSGGVDSNALERPKRFFGAARNLEEGGSLTIIATALVETGSKMDEVIFEEFKGTGNMEIHLERKIAEKRIYPAINVRRSGTRREDLLTSDDELQRMWILRKILDEMEDAQAIQFLIDRIKSHKTNDEFFNSMKNGNGKKSK
;
A
#
# COMPACT_ATOMS: atom_id res chain seq x y z
N PHE A 1 -42.08 11.77 5.96
CA PHE A 1 -42.84 10.51 5.92
C PHE A 1 -44.36 10.72 5.98
N PHE A 2 -44.87 11.71 6.69
CA PHE A 2 -46.32 11.94 6.84
C PHE A 2 -47.00 12.55 5.59
N ARG A 3 -46.30 13.30 4.72
CA ARG A 3 -46.83 13.88 3.48
C ARG A 3 -47.06 12.87 2.33
N LYS A 4 -46.34 11.74 2.33
CA LYS A 4 -46.43 10.74 1.24
C LYS A 4 -47.70 9.89 1.29
N ARG A 5 -48.28 9.67 2.47
CA ARG A 5 -49.51 8.85 2.62
C ARG A 5 -50.77 9.56 2.12
N ASN A 6 -50.82 10.87 2.29
CA ASN A 6 -52.03 11.64 1.94
C ASN A 6 -52.16 11.94 0.44
N LEU A 7 -51.03 12.01 -0.30
CA LEU A 7 -51.07 12.23 -1.76
C LEU A 7 -51.42 10.94 -2.53
N LYS A 8 -50.90 9.78 -2.13
CA LYS A 8 -51.25 8.50 -2.79
C LYS A 8 -52.74 8.15 -2.62
N THR A 9 -53.36 8.47 -1.48
CA THR A 9 -54.81 8.28 -1.26
C THR A 9 -55.68 9.28 -2.01
N PHE A 10 -55.19 10.49 -2.26
CA PHE A 10 -55.91 11.51 -3.04
C PHE A 10 -55.98 11.16 -4.53
N PHE A 11 -54.86 10.63 -5.10
CA PHE A 11 -54.78 10.24 -6.52
C PHE A 11 -55.38 8.87 -6.84
N ALA A 12 -55.49 7.95 -5.86
CA ALA A 12 -56.13 6.65 -6.04
C ALA A 12 -57.64 6.73 -6.21
N LYS A 13 -58.28 7.85 -5.85
CA LYS A 13 -59.74 8.08 -5.98
C LYS A 13 -60.16 8.57 -7.35
N ASN A 14 -59.25 9.00 -8.25
CA ASN A 14 -59.59 9.53 -9.57
C ASN A 14 -58.94 8.65 -10.67
N ARG A 15 -59.74 7.69 -11.18
CA ARG A 15 -59.33 6.70 -12.22
C ARG A 15 -58.96 7.26 -13.60
N LYS A 16 -58.88 8.58 -13.84
CA LYS A 16 -58.57 9.16 -15.15
C LYS A 16 -57.11 9.61 -15.37
N ASN A 17 -56.16 9.38 -14.43
CA ASN A 17 -54.83 9.94 -14.58
C ASN A 17 -53.68 8.95 -14.30
N LEU A 18 -53.77 7.73 -14.88
CA LEU A 18 -52.67 6.75 -14.86
C LEU A 18 -51.42 7.30 -15.58
N TYR A 19 -51.58 8.24 -16.50
CA TYR A 19 -50.50 8.87 -17.25
C TYR A 19 -49.69 9.84 -16.38
N TYR A 20 -50.38 10.62 -15.52
CA TYR A 20 -49.70 11.53 -14.59
C TYR A 20 -49.00 10.80 -13.42
N LEU A 21 -49.49 9.63 -13.00
CA LEU A 21 -48.82 8.79 -12.02
C LEU A 21 -47.53 8.19 -12.58
N LYS A 22 -47.51 7.76 -13.83
CA LYS A 22 -46.29 7.33 -14.51
C LYS A 22 -45.30 8.47 -14.74
N LEU A 23 -45.77 9.65 -15.14
CA LEU A 23 -44.92 10.83 -15.26
C LEU A 23 -44.39 11.28 -13.90
N PHE A 24 -45.17 11.23 -12.84
CA PHE A 24 -44.73 11.59 -11.49
C PHE A 24 -43.75 10.61 -10.91
N ASP A 25 -43.93 9.30 -11.08
CA ASP A 25 -42.98 8.27 -10.68
C ASP A 25 -41.70 8.35 -11.51
N THR A 26 -41.77 8.61 -12.82
CA THR A 26 -40.59 8.82 -13.68
C THR A 26 -39.84 10.11 -13.32
N PHE A 27 -40.59 11.22 -13.06
CA PHE A 27 -39.98 12.49 -12.63
C PHE A 27 -39.40 12.43 -11.22
N TYR A 28 -40.07 11.71 -10.30
CA TYR A 28 -39.60 11.56 -8.92
C TYR A 28 -38.43 10.56 -8.80
N VAL A 29 -38.41 9.49 -9.60
CA VAL A 29 -37.30 8.56 -9.72
C VAL A 29 -36.10 9.23 -10.40
N SER A 30 -36.34 10.05 -11.43
CA SER A 30 -35.30 10.88 -12.07
C SER A 30 -34.76 11.92 -11.09
N HIS A 31 -35.64 12.66 -10.38
CA HIS A 31 -35.19 13.65 -9.38
C HIS A 31 -34.50 13.03 -8.16
N SER A 32 -34.95 11.86 -7.70
CA SER A 32 -34.28 11.15 -6.60
C SER A 32 -32.97 10.48 -7.02
N LYS A 33 -32.82 10.05 -8.28
CA LYS A 33 -31.55 9.64 -8.87
C LYS A 33 -30.63 10.84 -9.05
N LEU A 34 -31.09 11.95 -9.57
CA LEU A 34 -30.33 13.19 -9.66
C LEU A 34 -29.93 13.70 -8.28
N GLN A 35 -30.83 13.74 -7.28
CA GLN A 35 -30.45 14.08 -5.90
C GLN A 35 -29.46 13.08 -5.25
N ARG A 36 -29.45 11.81 -5.64
CA ARG A 36 -28.40 10.87 -5.22
C ARG A 36 -27.07 11.07 -5.95
N ILE A 37 -27.09 11.58 -7.18
CA ILE A 37 -25.89 11.96 -7.95
C ILE A 37 -25.35 13.31 -7.46
N PHE A 38 -26.20 14.20 -6.94
CA PHE A 38 -25.85 15.50 -6.38
C PHE A 38 -25.34 15.49 -4.93
N ILE A 39 -25.21 14.31 -4.28
CA ILE A 39 -24.54 14.18 -2.99
C ILE A 39 -23.04 14.31 -3.25
N GLN A 40 -22.54 15.53 -3.00
CA GLN A 40 -21.14 15.88 -2.69
C GLN A 40 -20.12 14.87 -3.22
N MET A 41 -19.91 14.83 -4.56
CA MET A 41 -18.95 13.91 -5.15
C MET A 41 -17.54 14.36 -4.80
N ASN A 42 -16.77 13.44 -4.20
CA ASN A 42 -15.36 13.66 -3.93
C ASN A 42 -14.55 13.34 -5.19
N LEU A 43 -13.64 14.24 -5.59
CA LEU A 43 -12.75 14.03 -6.73
C LEU A 43 -11.98 12.70 -6.61
N SER A 44 -11.57 12.32 -5.40
CA SER A 44 -10.86 11.06 -5.14
C SER A 44 -11.75 9.84 -5.44
N GLU A 45 -13.04 9.88 -5.12
CA GLU A 45 -13.97 8.77 -5.40
C GLU A 45 -14.26 8.61 -6.90
N ILE A 46 -14.40 9.73 -7.62
CA ILE A 46 -14.63 9.69 -9.06
C ILE A 46 -13.42 9.13 -9.81
N LYS A 47 -12.20 9.40 -9.36
CA LYS A 47 -10.98 8.87 -9.96
C LYS A 47 -10.90 7.34 -9.95
N THR A 48 -11.48 6.68 -8.94
CA THR A 48 -11.47 5.20 -8.83
C THR A 48 -12.45 4.53 -9.80
N LYS A 49 -13.44 5.26 -10.32
CA LYS A 49 -14.48 4.71 -11.20
C LYS A 49 -13.93 4.29 -12.57
N PRO A 50 -14.46 3.20 -13.17
CA PRO A 50 -14.14 2.80 -14.53
C PRO A 50 -14.62 3.85 -15.54
N ILE A 51 -13.97 3.91 -16.70
CA ILE A 51 -14.24 4.92 -17.73
C ILE A 51 -15.70 4.87 -18.23
N THR A 52 -16.30 3.68 -18.29
CA THR A 52 -17.70 3.48 -18.68
C THR A 52 -18.66 4.19 -17.74
N GLU A 53 -18.48 4.04 -16.44
CA GLU A 53 -19.30 4.70 -15.43
C GLU A 53 -19.11 6.23 -15.43
N LEU A 54 -17.91 6.71 -15.72
CA LEU A 54 -17.63 8.14 -15.86
C LEU A 54 -18.33 8.75 -17.06
N VAL A 55 -18.40 8.02 -18.18
CA VAL A 55 -19.13 8.46 -19.38
C VAL A 55 -20.62 8.54 -19.08
N ASP A 56 -21.18 7.56 -18.37
CA ASP A 56 -22.60 7.57 -17.98
C ASP A 56 -22.90 8.77 -17.06
N ILE A 57 -22.06 9.01 -16.05
CA ILE A 57 -22.19 10.20 -15.16
C ILE A 57 -22.11 11.50 -15.95
N ALA A 58 -21.17 11.60 -16.88
CA ALA A 58 -21.01 12.81 -17.70
C ALA A 58 -22.22 13.07 -18.61
N GLN A 59 -22.78 12.01 -19.19
CA GLN A 59 -24.02 12.11 -20.01
C GLN A 59 -25.22 12.49 -19.16
N ASP A 60 -25.36 11.94 -17.94
CA ASP A 60 -26.44 12.32 -17.01
C ASP A 60 -26.36 13.81 -16.60
N LEU A 61 -25.13 14.38 -16.57
CA LEU A 61 -24.89 15.82 -16.35
C LEU A 61 -25.06 16.66 -17.62
N GLY A 62 -25.47 16.05 -18.74
CA GLY A 62 -25.72 16.74 -20.01
C GLY A 62 -24.47 17.11 -20.80
N LEU A 63 -23.33 16.45 -20.53
CA LEU A 63 -22.10 16.59 -21.31
C LEU A 63 -22.17 15.70 -22.55
N THR A 64 -21.94 16.28 -23.74
CA THR A 64 -21.91 15.59 -25.02
C THR A 64 -20.50 15.28 -25.44
N ASP A 65 -20.31 14.28 -26.33
CA ASP A 65 -19.02 13.89 -26.93
C ASP A 65 -17.89 13.43 -25.98
N VAL A 66 -18.23 13.04 -24.74
CA VAL A 66 -17.25 12.63 -23.72
C VAL A 66 -16.57 11.29 -24.01
N GLY A 67 -17.16 10.43 -24.84
CA GLY A 67 -16.63 9.08 -25.13
C GLY A 67 -15.29 9.06 -25.90
N ARG A 68 -14.85 10.19 -26.47
CA ARG A 68 -13.58 10.36 -27.17
C ARG A 68 -12.46 10.97 -26.31
N LEU A 69 -12.80 11.38 -25.08
CA LEU A 69 -11.87 12.04 -24.17
C LEU A 69 -11.09 11.03 -23.35
N LYS A 70 -9.92 11.43 -22.90
CA LYS A 70 -9.17 10.66 -21.89
C LYS A 70 -9.91 10.69 -20.54
N LYS A 71 -9.73 9.66 -19.73
CA LYS A 71 -10.35 9.54 -18.41
C LYS A 71 -10.22 10.84 -17.58
N GLN A 72 -9.04 11.43 -17.56
CA GLN A 72 -8.75 12.67 -16.82
C GLN A 72 -9.53 13.88 -17.34
N ASP A 73 -9.70 13.99 -18.66
CA ASP A 73 -10.47 15.09 -19.27
C ASP A 73 -11.98 14.96 -18.98
N ILE A 74 -12.48 13.72 -18.93
CA ILE A 74 -13.90 13.46 -18.55
C ILE A 74 -14.12 13.90 -17.10
N ILE A 75 -13.25 13.50 -16.19
CA ILE A 75 -13.29 13.89 -14.77
C ILE A 75 -13.26 15.41 -14.63
N PHE A 76 -12.37 16.08 -15.37
CA PHE A 76 -12.26 17.53 -15.36
C PHE A 76 -13.56 18.21 -15.79
N GLN A 77 -14.18 17.73 -16.88
CA GLN A 77 -15.45 18.31 -17.38
C GLN A 77 -16.62 18.07 -16.41
N ILE A 78 -16.69 16.89 -15.76
CA ILE A 78 -17.71 16.61 -14.75
C ILE A 78 -17.63 17.63 -13.62
N PHE A 79 -16.42 17.85 -13.06
CA PHE A 79 -16.26 18.79 -11.95
C PHE A 79 -16.42 20.24 -12.34
N LYS A 80 -16.01 20.64 -13.56
CA LYS A 80 -16.28 21.98 -14.08
C LYS A 80 -17.78 22.24 -14.14
N LYS A 81 -18.55 21.30 -14.66
CA LYS A 81 -20.01 21.40 -14.74
C LYS A 81 -20.67 21.51 -13.36
N GLN A 82 -20.22 20.72 -12.38
CA GLN A 82 -20.71 20.80 -11.00
C GLN A 82 -20.42 22.16 -10.35
N ALA A 83 -19.23 22.70 -10.59
CA ALA A 83 -18.86 24.00 -10.07
C ALA A 83 -19.71 25.13 -10.67
N ASP A 84 -20.00 25.04 -11.98
CA ASP A 84 -20.88 26.00 -12.66
C ASP A 84 -22.31 25.96 -12.09
N GLU A 85 -22.73 24.83 -11.53
CA GLU A 85 -24.02 24.65 -10.84
C GLU A 85 -23.96 25.06 -9.35
N GLY A 86 -22.82 25.58 -8.87
CA GLY A 86 -22.65 26.09 -7.51
C GLY A 86 -22.48 25.00 -6.44
N ILE A 87 -22.13 23.77 -6.83
CA ILE A 87 -21.89 22.65 -5.91
C ILE A 87 -20.46 22.74 -5.39
N ASP A 88 -20.32 22.61 -4.06
CA ASP A 88 -19.01 22.54 -3.43
C ASP A 88 -18.27 21.26 -3.83
N ILE A 89 -17.07 21.42 -4.37
CA ILE A 89 -16.22 20.30 -4.80
C ILE A 89 -15.20 20.04 -3.71
N HIS A 90 -15.05 18.77 -3.31
CA HIS A 90 -14.00 18.32 -2.41
C HIS A 90 -13.02 17.43 -3.17
N GLY A 91 -11.76 17.54 -2.81
CA GLY A 91 -10.68 16.75 -3.40
C GLY A 91 -9.51 16.65 -2.45
N GLY A 92 -8.61 15.71 -2.76
CA GLY A 92 -7.43 15.50 -1.95
C GLY A 92 -6.32 14.80 -2.73
N GLY A 93 -5.22 14.62 -2.06
CA GLY A 93 -4.03 13.95 -2.58
C GLY A 93 -2.81 14.19 -1.69
N VAL A 94 -1.69 13.69 -2.13
CA VAL A 94 -0.42 13.78 -1.42
C VAL A 94 0.38 14.99 -1.92
N LEU A 95 0.79 15.84 -1.02
CA LEU A 95 1.48 17.10 -1.34
C LEU A 95 2.89 16.86 -1.87
N GLU A 96 3.14 17.30 -3.07
CA GLU A 96 4.47 17.53 -3.62
C GLU A 96 4.75 19.03 -3.64
N ILE A 97 5.84 19.46 -2.98
CA ILE A 97 6.27 20.87 -2.96
C ILE A 97 7.37 21.05 -4.00
N LEU A 98 7.21 22.05 -4.86
CA LEU A 98 8.18 22.41 -5.88
C LEU A 98 9.17 23.48 -5.36
N ASN A 99 10.26 23.67 -6.08
CA ASN A 99 11.34 24.58 -5.69
C ASN A 99 10.88 26.03 -5.50
N ASP A 100 9.83 26.44 -6.21
CA ASP A 100 9.24 27.79 -6.14
C ASP A 100 8.36 28.00 -4.88
N GLY A 101 8.25 27.00 -4.03
CA GLY A 101 7.55 27.08 -2.75
C GLY A 101 6.04 26.87 -2.83
N PHE A 102 5.45 26.64 -3.99
CA PHE A 102 4.08 26.14 -4.15
C PHE A 102 4.06 24.63 -4.30
N GLY A 103 2.88 24.02 -4.22
CA GLY A 103 2.77 22.57 -4.31
C GLY A 103 1.58 22.10 -5.13
N PHE A 104 1.53 20.79 -5.36
CA PHE A 104 0.41 20.10 -5.96
C PHE A 104 0.03 18.89 -5.11
N LEU A 105 -1.27 18.63 -4.98
CA LEU A 105 -1.77 17.38 -4.44
C LEU A 105 -1.83 16.36 -5.57
N ARG A 106 -1.00 15.33 -5.46
CA ARG A 106 -0.86 14.24 -6.42
C ARG A 106 -1.75 13.07 -6.04
N SER A 107 -2.35 12.42 -7.02
CA SER A 107 -3.21 11.25 -6.81
C SER A 107 -2.39 9.96 -6.69
N ALA A 108 -2.79 9.07 -5.76
CA ALA A 108 -2.23 7.73 -5.64
C ALA A 108 -2.52 6.87 -6.89
N GLU A 109 -3.71 7.01 -7.51
CA GLU A 109 -4.08 6.28 -8.73
C GLU A 109 -3.17 6.62 -9.91
N GLY A 110 -2.64 7.85 -9.96
CA GLY A 110 -1.60 8.26 -10.90
C GLY A 110 -0.19 7.93 -10.43
N SER A 111 -0.03 7.15 -9.38
CA SER A 111 1.28 6.86 -8.75
C SER A 111 2.07 8.14 -8.48
N TYR A 112 1.37 9.18 -8.01
CA TYR A 112 1.91 10.51 -7.70
C TYR A 112 2.58 11.24 -8.87
N CYS A 113 2.20 10.90 -10.11
CA CYS A 113 2.62 11.64 -11.29
C CYS A 113 1.94 12.98 -11.43
N ALA A 114 2.65 13.90 -12.09
CA ALA A 114 2.04 15.11 -12.57
C ALA A 114 0.91 14.80 -13.56
N GLY A 115 -0.27 15.35 -13.30
CA GLY A 115 -1.46 15.17 -14.12
C GLY A 115 -2.28 16.44 -14.24
N PRO A 116 -3.20 16.52 -15.22
CA PRO A 116 -4.08 17.67 -15.39
C PRO A 116 -5.10 17.82 -14.25
N ASP A 117 -5.32 16.76 -13.49
CA ASP A 117 -6.22 16.67 -12.34
C ASP A 117 -5.56 16.95 -10.99
N ASP A 118 -4.31 17.46 -11.01
CA ASP A 118 -3.62 17.89 -9.82
C ASP A 118 -4.28 19.14 -9.21
N ILE A 119 -4.18 19.24 -7.89
CA ILE A 119 -4.75 20.37 -7.15
C ILE A 119 -3.61 21.27 -6.67
N TYR A 120 -3.62 22.51 -7.13
CA TYR A 120 -2.64 23.53 -6.75
C TYR A 120 -2.80 23.93 -5.28
N VAL A 121 -1.69 24.02 -4.56
CA VAL A 121 -1.60 24.48 -3.17
C VAL A 121 -0.69 25.70 -3.10
N SER A 122 -1.20 26.79 -2.59
CA SER A 122 -0.48 28.07 -2.53
C SER A 122 0.64 28.05 -1.46
N PRO A 123 1.72 28.84 -1.64
CA PRO A 123 2.76 29.00 -0.62
C PRO A 123 2.23 29.51 0.73
N SER A 124 1.16 30.32 0.70
CA SER A 124 0.51 30.83 1.90
C SER A 124 -0.14 29.72 2.73
N GLN A 125 -0.83 28.77 2.08
CA GLN A 125 -1.42 27.61 2.74
C GLN A 125 -0.36 26.67 3.29
N ILE A 126 0.71 26.41 2.51
CA ILE A 126 1.85 25.59 2.96
C ILE A 126 2.43 26.16 4.25
N ARG A 127 2.69 27.48 4.31
CA ARG A 127 3.22 28.14 5.52
C ARG A 127 2.21 28.17 6.65
N LYS A 128 0.94 28.48 6.37
CA LYS A 128 -0.11 28.59 7.40
C LYS A 128 -0.28 27.32 8.20
N PHE A 129 -0.30 26.18 7.52
CA PHE A 129 -0.51 24.87 8.14
C PHE A 129 0.79 24.10 8.43
N GLY A 130 1.96 24.65 8.03
CA GLY A 130 3.25 23.98 8.19
C GLY A 130 3.34 22.67 7.39
N LEU A 131 2.75 22.67 6.19
CA LEU A 131 2.69 21.47 5.34
C LEU A 131 4.07 21.07 4.83
N ARG A 132 4.27 19.77 4.71
CA ARG A 132 5.51 19.18 4.21
C ARG A 132 5.21 18.25 3.03
N LYS A 133 6.23 17.99 2.23
CA LYS A 133 6.15 16.96 1.18
C LYS A 133 5.71 15.63 1.79
N GLY A 134 4.73 14.99 1.16
CA GLY A 134 4.17 13.74 1.62
C GLY A 134 2.93 13.86 2.52
N ASP A 135 2.56 15.07 3.00
CA ASP A 135 1.29 15.25 3.73
C ASP A 135 0.10 14.92 2.80
N GLU A 136 -0.80 14.08 3.26
CA GLU A 136 -2.06 13.77 2.59
C GLU A 136 -3.11 14.78 3.03
N ILE A 137 -3.65 15.54 2.07
CA ILE A 137 -4.53 16.68 2.34
C ILE A 137 -5.85 16.46 1.64
N HIS A 138 -6.95 16.65 2.37
CA HIS A 138 -8.30 16.71 1.83
C HIS A 138 -8.92 18.07 2.15
N GLY A 139 -9.72 18.57 1.21
CA GLY A 139 -10.36 19.85 1.42
C GLY A 139 -11.24 20.30 0.26
N LYS A 140 -11.82 21.49 0.45
CA LYS A 140 -12.63 22.14 -0.57
C LYS A 140 -11.73 22.73 -1.65
N ILE A 141 -12.05 22.42 -2.90
CA ILE A 141 -11.33 22.91 -4.09
C ILE A 141 -12.22 23.77 -4.98
N ARG A 142 -11.62 24.55 -5.84
CA ARG A 142 -12.31 25.28 -6.90
C ARG A 142 -11.79 24.89 -8.28
N PRO A 143 -12.61 25.00 -9.32
CA PRO A 143 -12.16 24.83 -10.69
C PRO A 143 -11.16 25.93 -11.08
N PRO A 144 -10.36 25.68 -12.13
CA PRO A 144 -9.47 26.70 -12.68
C PRO A 144 -10.26 27.89 -13.22
N LYS A 145 -9.76 29.09 -13.00
CA LYS A 145 -10.23 30.33 -13.61
C LYS A 145 -9.66 30.47 -15.03
N ASP A 146 -10.11 31.50 -15.76
CA ASP A 146 -9.55 31.82 -17.05
C ASP A 146 -8.01 31.96 -16.95
N GLN A 147 -7.29 31.25 -17.83
CA GLN A 147 -5.82 31.10 -17.88
C GLN A 147 -5.18 30.19 -16.83
N GLU A 148 -5.92 29.64 -15.86
CA GLU A 148 -5.42 28.61 -14.95
C GLU A 148 -5.63 27.21 -15.58
N ARG A 149 -4.76 26.26 -15.22
CA ARG A 149 -4.81 24.87 -15.75
C ARG A 149 -5.28 23.85 -14.71
N TYR A 150 -5.13 24.17 -13.43
CA TYR A 150 -5.30 23.24 -12.33
C TYR A 150 -6.42 23.66 -11.38
N PHE A 151 -7.08 22.71 -10.76
CA PHE A 151 -7.89 22.98 -9.59
C PHE A 151 -7.04 23.65 -8.50
N ALA A 152 -7.64 24.45 -7.65
CA ALA A 152 -6.94 25.10 -6.55
C ALA A 152 -7.59 24.78 -5.20
N LEU A 153 -6.79 24.44 -4.21
CA LEU A 153 -7.24 24.23 -2.84
C LEU A 153 -7.71 25.53 -2.24
N LEU A 154 -8.97 25.57 -1.77
CA LEU A 154 -9.54 26.73 -1.07
C LEU A 154 -9.43 26.60 0.44
N GLN A 155 -9.86 25.47 0.98
CA GLN A 155 -9.91 25.19 2.39
C GLN A 155 -9.33 23.80 2.66
N VAL A 156 -8.59 23.66 3.75
CA VAL A 156 -8.08 22.38 4.23
C VAL A 156 -9.05 21.84 5.27
N ASP A 157 -9.59 20.67 5.04
CA ASP A 157 -10.52 20.01 5.97
C ASP A 157 -9.77 19.01 6.86
N THR A 158 -8.87 18.20 6.28
CA THR A 158 -8.03 17.23 7.03
C THR A 158 -6.61 17.19 6.49
N ILE A 159 -5.66 16.82 7.36
CA ILE A 159 -4.24 16.57 7.05
C ILE A 159 -3.88 15.21 7.67
N ASN A 160 -3.52 14.22 6.84
CA ASN A 160 -3.19 12.85 7.27
C ASN A 160 -4.31 12.20 8.12
N ASP A 161 -5.56 12.40 7.73
CA ASP A 161 -6.79 11.99 8.41
C ASP A 161 -7.05 12.68 9.77
N ASP A 162 -6.28 13.71 10.13
CA ASP A 162 -6.42 14.46 11.37
C ASP A 162 -6.87 15.91 11.14
N ASP A 163 -7.35 16.57 12.20
CA ASP A 163 -7.71 17.98 12.16
C ASP A 163 -6.48 18.87 11.90
N PRO A 164 -6.56 19.86 10.99
CA PRO A 164 -5.44 20.76 10.67
C PRO A 164 -4.81 21.50 11.87
N SER A 165 -5.57 21.70 12.94
CA SER A 165 -5.08 22.35 14.18
C SER A 165 -4.02 21.52 14.91
N ASN A 166 -4.05 20.20 14.76
CA ASN A 166 -3.12 19.27 15.40
C ASN A 166 -1.75 19.22 14.71
N THR A 167 -1.67 19.65 13.45
CA THR A 167 -0.45 19.56 12.63
C THR A 167 0.75 20.29 13.23
N LYS A 168 0.51 21.40 13.98
CA LYS A 168 1.57 22.18 14.63
C LYS A 168 2.18 21.52 15.87
N LYS A 169 1.51 20.51 16.44
CA LYS A 169 1.95 19.81 17.66
C LYS A 169 2.72 18.53 17.36
N LYS A 170 2.81 18.11 16.09
CA LYS A 170 3.48 16.87 15.70
C LYS A 170 5.00 16.96 15.89
N ILE A 171 5.59 15.88 16.33
CA ILE A 171 7.04 15.70 16.34
C ILE A 171 7.48 15.22 14.95
N LEU A 172 8.54 15.81 14.43
CA LEU A 172 9.09 15.41 13.13
C LEU A 172 9.64 13.99 13.19
N PHE A 173 9.47 13.23 12.11
CA PHE A 173 9.92 11.83 12.01
C PHE A 173 11.39 11.64 12.41
N GLU A 174 12.23 12.60 12.03
CA GLU A 174 13.66 12.59 12.30
C GLU A 174 14.00 12.72 13.79
N ASN A 175 13.07 13.27 14.60
CA ASN A 175 13.25 13.51 16.04
C ASN A 175 12.56 12.44 16.91
N LEU A 176 11.84 11.49 16.29
CA LEU A 176 11.17 10.41 17.02
C LEU A 176 12.18 9.35 17.49
N THR A 177 11.95 8.78 18.66
CA THR A 177 12.83 7.81 19.33
C THR A 177 12.65 6.39 18.73
N PRO A 178 13.65 5.84 18.04
CA PRO A 178 13.53 4.51 17.42
C PRO A 178 13.66 3.38 18.46
N LEU A 179 12.75 2.40 18.36
CA LEU A 179 12.77 1.16 19.13
C LEU A 179 12.94 -0.06 18.23
N PHE A 180 13.36 -1.17 18.83
CA PHE A 180 13.23 -2.47 18.18
C PHE A 180 11.74 -2.82 17.98
N PRO A 181 11.40 -3.60 16.93
CA PRO A 181 10.07 -4.19 16.83
C PRO A 181 9.74 -5.03 18.08
N ASN A 182 8.70 -4.65 18.80
CA ASN A 182 8.23 -5.30 20.02
C ASN A 182 6.73 -5.60 20.03
N GLN A 183 6.05 -5.27 18.93
CA GLN A 183 4.66 -5.60 18.68
C GLN A 183 4.58 -6.46 17.44
N ARG A 184 4.21 -7.72 17.60
CA ARG A 184 4.08 -8.66 16.49
C ARG A 184 2.90 -8.29 15.59
N MET A 185 3.10 -8.35 14.30
CA MET A 185 2.04 -8.39 13.30
C MET A 185 1.80 -9.85 12.92
N LEU A 186 0.81 -10.48 13.54
CA LEU A 186 0.46 -11.86 13.27
C LEU A 186 -0.09 -11.97 11.84
N LEU A 187 0.46 -12.90 11.06
CA LEU A 187 0.04 -13.14 9.69
C LEU A 187 -0.98 -14.28 9.59
N GLU A 188 -0.94 -15.25 10.48
CA GLU A 188 -1.89 -16.34 10.55
C GLU A 188 -3.33 -15.84 10.66
N GLN A 189 -4.22 -16.37 9.81
CA GLN A 189 -5.65 -15.99 9.79
C GLN A 189 -6.54 -17.01 10.51
N GLY A 190 -5.99 -18.15 10.92
CA GLY A 190 -6.73 -19.22 11.62
C GLY A 190 -7.76 -19.96 10.75
N SER A 191 -7.73 -19.75 9.44
CA SER A 191 -8.65 -20.38 8.49
C SER A 191 -8.35 -21.87 8.28
N GLY A 192 -7.11 -22.28 8.53
CA GLY A 192 -6.60 -23.62 8.22
C GLY A 192 -6.56 -23.92 6.71
N SER A 193 -6.76 -22.93 5.86
CA SER A 193 -6.73 -23.05 4.40
C SER A 193 -5.30 -23.13 3.86
N ASN A 194 -5.17 -23.59 2.61
CA ASN A 194 -3.88 -23.59 1.93
C ASN A 194 -3.37 -22.15 1.66
N GLU A 195 -4.27 -21.16 1.61
CA GLU A 195 -3.94 -19.75 1.41
C GLU A 195 -3.23 -19.17 2.64
N ASP A 196 -3.57 -19.65 3.84
CA ASP A 196 -2.96 -19.25 5.11
C ASP A 196 -1.59 -19.90 5.37
N LEU A 197 -1.22 -20.91 4.58
CA LEU A 197 -0.01 -21.71 4.80
C LEU A 197 1.27 -20.88 4.78
N SER A 198 1.40 -19.96 3.81
CA SER A 198 2.58 -19.08 3.71
C SER A 198 2.70 -18.16 4.92
N ALA A 199 1.60 -17.57 5.34
CA ALA A 199 1.49 -16.69 6.51
C ALA A 199 1.90 -17.42 7.79
N ARG A 200 1.36 -18.62 8.01
CA ARG A 200 1.65 -19.48 9.16
C ARG A 200 3.13 -19.88 9.24
N ILE A 201 3.73 -20.23 8.09
CA ILE A 201 5.16 -20.59 8.05
C ILE A 201 6.03 -19.38 8.38
N ILE A 202 5.70 -18.18 7.85
CA ILE A 202 6.44 -16.96 8.17
C ILE A 202 6.38 -16.68 9.66
N ASP A 203 5.21 -16.77 10.27
CA ASP A 203 5.04 -16.57 11.72
C ASP A 203 5.90 -17.50 12.58
N LEU A 204 6.15 -18.73 12.11
CA LEU A 204 6.98 -19.72 12.81
C LEU A 204 8.48 -19.53 12.58
N VAL A 205 8.87 -19.03 11.40
CA VAL A 205 10.28 -19.01 10.95
C VAL A 205 10.89 -17.64 11.05
N ALA A 206 10.14 -16.60 10.66
CA ALA A 206 10.59 -15.22 10.59
C ALA A 206 9.47 -14.26 10.98
N PRO A 207 9.05 -14.20 12.25
CA PRO A 207 7.95 -13.34 12.70
C PRO A 207 8.21 -11.87 12.38
N ILE A 208 7.16 -11.17 11.95
CA ILE A 208 7.21 -9.77 11.57
C ILE A 208 6.66 -8.92 12.71
N GLY A 209 7.39 -7.86 13.06
CA GLY A 209 6.93 -6.86 14.04
C GLY A 209 6.71 -5.49 13.42
N LYS A 210 5.92 -4.64 14.07
CA LYS A 210 5.76 -3.23 13.74
C LYS A 210 7.13 -2.54 13.80
N GLY A 211 7.53 -1.87 12.71
CA GLY A 211 8.87 -1.28 12.59
C GLY A 211 9.93 -2.19 11.98
N GLN A 212 9.56 -3.36 11.46
CA GLN A 212 10.48 -4.33 10.87
C GLN A 212 11.14 -3.81 9.59
N ARG A 213 12.44 -4.10 9.42
CA ARG A 213 13.17 -3.96 8.15
C ARG A 213 13.43 -5.34 7.59
N GLY A 214 12.49 -5.86 6.80
CA GLY A 214 12.53 -7.22 6.28
C GLY A 214 12.98 -7.29 4.83
N LEU A 215 13.77 -8.33 4.51
CA LEU A 215 14.13 -8.68 3.15
C LEU A 215 13.53 -10.04 2.78
N ILE A 216 12.83 -10.09 1.65
CA ILE A 216 12.45 -11.34 0.98
C ILE A 216 13.47 -11.59 -0.12
N VAL A 217 14.43 -12.43 0.16
CA VAL A 217 15.50 -12.78 -0.77
C VAL A 217 14.99 -13.83 -1.74
N SER A 218 14.89 -13.47 -3.02
CA SER A 218 14.21 -14.31 -4.00
C SER A 218 15.03 -14.46 -5.29
N PRO A 219 15.36 -15.70 -5.68
CA PRO A 219 15.76 -15.98 -7.04
C PRO A 219 14.56 -15.86 -7.99
N PRO A 220 14.79 -15.73 -9.31
CA PRO A 220 13.71 -15.70 -10.29
C PRO A 220 12.82 -16.96 -10.23
N LYS A 221 11.51 -16.78 -10.37
CA LYS A 221 10.47 -17.84 -10.40
C LYS A 221 10.32 -18.63 -9.09
N ALA A 222 10.70 -18.09 -7.95
CA ALA A 222 10.54 -18.75 -6.64
C ALA A 222 9.24 -18.41 -5.90
N GLY A 223 8.31 -17.66 -6.51
CA GLY A 223 7.01 -17.33 -5.90
C GLY A 223 6.99 -16.02 -5.10
N LYS A 224 7.89 -15.07 -5.43
CA LYS A 224 8.02 -13.75 -4.81
C LYS A 224 6.68 -13.00 -4.70
N THR A 225 5.97 -12.84 -5.81
CA THR A 225 4.72 -12.08 -5.91
C THR A 225 3.61 -12.69 -5.03
N LEU A 226 3.45 -14.02 -5.08
CA LEU A 226 2.49 -14.73 -4.22
C LEU A 226 2.80 -14.56 -2.74
N MET A 227 4.08 -14.54 -2.37
CA MET A 227 4.50 -14.28 -0.99
C MET A 227 4.12 -12.87 -0.53
N LEU A 228 4.36 -11.85 -1.34
CA LEU A 228 3.95 -10.48 -1.04
C LEU A 228 2.43 -10.33 -0.93
N GLN A 229 1.67 -10.96 -1.84
CA GLN A 229 0.21 -10.97 -1.79
C GLN A 229 -0.31 -11.62 -0.50
N SER A 230 0.27 -12.76 -0.10
CA SER A 230 -0.07 -13.44 1.16
C SER A 230 0.19 -12.55 2.37
N ILE A 231 1.36 -11.90 2.45
CA ILE A 231 1.70 -10.96 3.52
C ILE A 231 0.73 -9.78 3.53
N ALA A 232 0.45 -9.17 2.37
CA ALA A 232 -0.46 -8.05 2.23
C ALA A 232 -1.87 -8.39 2.72
N HIS A 233 -2.39 -9.56 2.30
CA HIS A 233 -3.71 -10.05 2.68
C HIS A 233 -3.80 -10.29 4.19
N SER A 234 -2.80 -10.94 4.77
CA SER A 234 -2.73 -11.20 6.20
C SER A 234 -2.68 -9.91 7.03
N ILE A 235 -1.85 -8.93 6.63
CA ILE A 235 -1.76 -7.65 7.33
C ILE A 235 -3.09 -6.92 7.30
N THR A 236 -3.74 -6.81 6.14
CA THR A 236 -5.01 -6.09 6.01
C THR A 236 -6.18 -6.78 6.70
N SER A 237 -6.13 -8.10 6.85
CA SER A 237 -7.16 -8.87 7.55
C SER A 237 -7.00 -8.79 9.08
N ASN A 238 -5.77 -8.90 9.58
CA ASN A 238 -5.50 -8.97 11.01
C ASN A 238 -5.26 -7.61 11.66
N ASN A 239 -4.82 -6.61 10.88
CA ASN A 239 -4.50 -5.25 11.35
C ASN A 239 -5.15 -4.21 10.44
N PRO A 240 -6.49 -4.08 10.43
CA PRO A 240 -7.21 -3.20 9.51
C PRO A 240 -6.93 -1.71 9.71
N GLU A 241 -6.41 -1.32 10.88
CA GLU A 241 -5.97 0.05 11.19
C GLU A 241 -4.63 0.42 10.52
N THR A 242 -3.85 -0.58 10.11
CA THR A 242 -2.54 -0.36 9.51
C THR A 242 -2.68 0.17 8.07
N LYS A 243 -1.96 1.23 7.76
CA LYS A 243 -1.91 1.79 6.40
C LYS A 243 -0.93 0.98 5.56
N LEU A 244 -1.46 0.16 4.64
CA LEU A 244 -0.66 -0.66 3.74
C LEU A 244 -0.42 0.06 2.42
N ILE A 245 0.86 0.19 2.02
CA ILE A 245 1.30 0.71 0.73
C ILE A 245 2.14 -0.36 0.04
N VAL A 246 1.73 -0.75 -1.16
CA VAL A 246 2.51 -1.63 -2.03
C VAL A 246 3.20 -0.78 -3.09
N LEU A 247 4.52 -0.80 -3.08
CA LEU A 247 5.36 -0.04 -4.01
C LEU A 247 6.03 -0.98 -5.01
N LEU A 248 5.62 -0.89 -6.27
CA LEU A 248 6.13 -1.71 -7.37
C LEU A 248 7.05 -0.86 -8.25
N ILE A 249 8.33 -1.22 -8.31
CA ILE A 249 9.36 -0.49 -9.08
C ILE A 249 9.92 -1.37 -10.19
N ASP A 250 9.81 -0.89 -11.43
CA ASP A 250 10.29 -1.56 -12.63
C ASP A 250 9.65 -2.96 -12.80
N GLU A 251 8.39 -3.12 -12.35
CA GLU A 251 7.60 -4.34 -12.53
C GLU A 251 6.71 -4.25 -13.77
N ARG A 252 6.12 -5.38 -14.17
CA ARG A 252 5.29 -5.48 -15.37
C ARG A 252 3.89 -4.91 -15.14
N PRO A 253 3.27 -4.23 -16.14
CA PRO A 253 1.92 -3.69 -16.01
C PRO A 253 0.86 -4.73 -15.61
N GLU A 254 0.97 -5.98 -16.10
CA GLU A 254 0.07 -7.06 -15.71
C GLU A 254 0.21 -7.45 -14.23
N GLU A 255 1.42 -7.45 -13.67
CA GLU A 255 1.67 -7.71 -12.23
C GLU A 255 1.14 -6.57 -11.36
N VAL A 256 1.25 -5.32 -11.83
CA VAL A 256 0.65 -4.15 -11.17
C VAL A 256 -0.87 -4.27 -11.11
N THR A 257 -1.50 -4.65 -12.24
CA THR A 257 -2.95 -4.83 -12.32
C THR A 257 -3.44 -5.95 -11.41
N GLU A 258 -2.73 -7.07 -11.36
CA GLU A 258 -3.04 -8.18 -10.48
C GLU A 258 -2.95 -7.77 -9.00
N MET A 259 -1.86 -7.11 -8.62
CA MET A 259 -1.66 -6.63 -7.24
C MET A 259 -2.77 -5.64 -6.83
N SER A 260 -3.14 -4.71 -7.71
CA SER A 260 -4.21 -3.73 -7.46
C SER A 260 -5.59 -4.35 -7.30
N ARG A 261 -5.82 -5.54 -7.89
CA ARG A 261 -7.09 -6.26 -7.77
C ARG A 261 -7.16 -7.16 -6.54
N THR A 262 -6.02 -7.68 -6.09
CA THR A 262 -5.94 -8.68 -5.03
C THR A 262 -5.69 -8.07 -3.65
N VAL A 263 -4.97 -6.95 -3.57
CA VAL A 263 -4.57 -6.34 -2.30
C VAL A 263 -5.51 -5.21 -1.89
N LYS A 264 -6.00 -5.26 -0.66
CA LYS A 264 -6.74 -4.16 -0.02
C LYS A 264 -5.74 -3.18 0.59
N GLY A 265 -5.19 -2.29 -0.22
CA GLY A 265 -4.21 -1.30 0.19
C GLY A 265 -3.94 -0.33 -0.95
N GLU A 266 -3.11 0.65 -0.69
CA GLU A 266 -2.69 1.58 -1.72
C GLU A 266 -1.59 0.94 -2.57
N VAL A 267 -1.82 0.77 -3.88
CA VAL A 267 -0.84 0.23 -4.83
C VAL A 267 -0.30 1.36 -5.67
N VAL A 268 0.99 1.61 -5.53
CA VAL A 268 1.74 2.65 -6.25
C VAL A 268 2.80 1.97 -7.10
N ALA A 269 2.84 2.29 -8.38
CA ALA A 269 3.72 1.61 -9.30
C ALA A 269 4.46 2.57 -10.24
N SER A 270 5.64 2.16 -10.65
CA SER A 270 6.35 2.68 -11.80
C SER A 270 6.87 1.49 -12.59
N THR A 271 6.26 1.26 -13.78
CA THR A 271 6.46 0.08 -14.60
C THR A 271 7.76 0.14 -15.41
N PHE A 272 8.20 -0.99 -15.96
CA PHE A 272 9.50 -1.13 -16.63
C PHE A 272 9.65 -0.27 -17.88
N ASP A 273 8.57 0.20 -18.46
CA ASP A 273 8.53 1.10 -19.63
C ASP A 273 8.75 2.58 -19.25
N GLU A 274 8.75 2.91 -17.95
CA GLU A 274 9.02 4.25 -17.46
C GLU A 274 10.52 4.48 -17.18
N PRO A 275 10.99 5.75 -17.27
CA PRO A 275 12.41 6.06 -17.06
C PRO A 275 12.81 5.90 -15.57
N PRO A 276 14.11 5.63 -15.27
CA PRO A 276 14.60 5.48 -13.90
C PRO A 276 14.34 6.68 -12.97
N THR A 277 14.29 7.89 -13.52
CA THR A 277 13.94 9.11 -12.79
C THR A 277 12.56 9.04 -12.19
N ARG A 278 11.63 8.38 -12.87
CA ARG A 278 10.27 8.16 -12.44
C ARG A 278 10.22 7.18 -11.26
N HIS A 279 10.94 6.07 -11.33
CA HIS A 279 11.05 5.10 -10.24
C HIS A 279 11.53 5.78 -8.95
N VAL A 280 12.54 6.63 -9.06
CA VAL A 280 13.08 7.40 -7.93
C VAL A 280 12.06 8.41 -7.39
N GLN A 281 11.34 9.12 -8.26
CA GLN A 281 10.33 10.11 -7.85
C GLN A 281 9.20 9.44 -7.07
N VAL A 282 8.65 8.34 -7.58
CA VAL A 282 7.56 7.59 -6.96
C VAL A 282 8.00 7.07 -5.58
N ALA A 283 9.18 6.43 -5.50
CA ALA A 283 9.69 5.94 -4.22
C ALA A 283 9.88 7.06 -3.19
N ASN A 284 10.38 8.24 -3.62
CA ASN A 284 10.52 9.38 -2.74
C ASN A 284 9.17 9.92 -2.24
N MET A 285 8.12 9.90 -3.08
CA MET A 285 6.79 10.32 -2.63
C MET A 285 6.21 9.34 -1.61
N VAL A 286 6.32 8.05 -1.84
CA VAL A 286 5.84 7.00 -0.94
C VAL A 286 6.51 7.09 0.43
N ILE A 287 7.83 7.22 0.49
CA ILE A 287 8.53 7.28 1.78
C ILE A 287 8.21 8.57 2.55
N GLU A 288 8.07 9.70 1.87
CA GLU A 288 7.68 10.94 2.54
C GLU A 288 6.24 10.86 3.04
N LYS A 289 5.29 10.30 2.27
CA LYS A 289 3.92 10.02 2.73
C LYS A 289 3.95 9.14 3.99
N ALA A 290 4.67 8.03 3.93
CA ALA A 290 4.76 7.11 5.07
C ALA A 290 5.27 7.79 6.33
N LYS A 291 6.34 8.60 6.23
CA LYS A 291 6.86 9.38 7.36
C LYS A 291 5.82 10.35 7.92
N ARG A 292 5.06 11.04 7.06
CA ARG A 292 4.00 11.98 7.51
C ARG A 292 2.91 11.25 8.28
N LEU A 293 2.44 10.10 7.79
CA LEU A 293 1.46 9.27 8.49
C LEU A 293 1.96 8.80 9.87
N VAL A 294 3.24 8.40 9.95
CA VAL A 294 3.87 8.00 11.22
C VAL A 294 3.99 9.15 12.21
N GLU A 295 4.27 10.39 11.75
CA GLU A 295 4.22 11.59 12.60
C GLU A 295 2.84 11.81 13.26
N HIS A 296 1.79 11.29 12.65
CA HIS A 296 0.43 11.24 13.16
C HIS A 296 0.10 9.93 13.91
N LYS A 297 1.13 9.21 14.38
CA LYS A 297 1.03 7.98 15.18
C LYS A 297 0.31 6.82 14.47
N LYS A 298 0.29 6.83 13.13
CA LYS A 298 -0.26 5.72 12.34
C LYS A 298 0.79 4.62 12.18
N ASP A 299 0.34 3.37 12.14
CA ASP A 299 1.18 2.24 11.75
C ASP A 299 1.14 2.11 10.23
N VAL A 300 2.31 2.14 9.61
CA VAL A 300 2.46 2.09 8.16
C VAL A 300 3.30 0.90 7.75
N VAL A 301 2.85 0.14 6.76
CA VAL A 301 3.61 -0.94 6.14
C VAL A 301 3.83 -0.63 4.68
N ILE A 302 5.09 -0.68 4.24
CA ILE A 302 5.46 -0.62 2.82
C ILE A 302 5.93 -2.00 2.39
N LEU A 303 5.26 -2.59 1.41
CA LEU A 303 5.73 -3.76 0.68
C LEU A 303 6.38 -3.30 -0.60
N LEU A 304 7.71 -3.44 -0.72
CA LEU A 304 8.48 -2.96 -1.88
C LEU A 304 8.91 -4.11 -2.78
N ASP A 305 8.49 -4.08 -4.01
CA ASP A 305 8.94 -4.97 -5.07
C ASP A 305 9.56 -4.18 -6.24
N SER A 306 10.88 -4.08 -6.39
CA SER A 306 11.92 -4.63 -5.55
C SER A 306 12.98 -3.56 -5.18
N ILE A 307 13.67 -3.79 -4.06
CA ILE A 307 14.76 -2.91 -3.62
C ILE A 307 15.96 -2.99 -4.57
N THR A 308 16.18 -4.13 -5.20
CA THR A 308 17.24 -4.32 -6.20
C THR A 308 17.02 -3.39 -7.40
N ARG A 309 15.80 -3.34 -7.92
CA ARG A 309 15.44 -2.47 -9.05
C ARG A 309 15.45 -1.00 -8.67
N LEU A 310 15.00 -0.69 -7.45
CA LEU A 310 15.12 0.66 -6.89
C LEU A 310 16.59 1.09 -6.79
N GLY A 311 17.48 0.22 -6.31
CA GLY A 311 18.92 0.46 -6.26
C GLY A 311 19.51 0.72 -7.67
N ARG A 312 19.11 -0.05 -8.68
CA ARG A 312 19.51 0.16 -10.08
C ARG A 312 19.03 1.52 -10.60
N ALA A 313 17.78 1.90 -10.31
CA ALA A 313 17.22 3.18 -10.73
C ALA A 313 18.01 4.35 -10.12
N TYR A 314 18.33 4.30 -8.84
CA TYR A 314 19.18 5.32 -8.22
C TYR A 314 20.57 5.36 -8.82
N ASN A 315 21.18 4.20 -9.12
CA ASN A 315 22.48 4.14 -9.77
C ASN A 315 22.47 4.79 -11.17
N SER A 316 21.38 4.65 -11.91
CA SER A 316 21.22 5.24 -13.24
C SER A 316 20.99 6.76 -13.20
N VAL A 317 20.37 7.28 -12.13
CA VAL A 317 20.02 8.71 -11.99
C VAL A 317 21.13 9.50 -11.29
N GLN A 318 21.96 8.85 -10.49
CA GLN A 318 23.03 9.49 -9.73
C GLN A 318 24.09 10.06 -10.67
N PRO A 319 24.51 11.34 -10.49
CA PRO A 319 25.68 11.87 -11.18
C PRO A 319 26.93 11.03 -10.86
N ALA A 320 27.72 10.72 -11.85
CA ALA A 320 28.92 9.90 -11.70
C ALA A 320 29.89 10.53 -10.68
N SER A 321 30.21 9.81 -9.60
CA SER A 321 31.19 10.26 -8.60
C SER A 321 32.63 10.04 -9.01
N GLY A 322 32.86 9.25 -10.06
CA GLY A 322 34.17 8.77 -10.49
C GLY A 322 34.71 7.60 -9.66
N LYS A 323 33.97 7.17 -8.63
CA LYS A 323 34.31 6.01 -7.77
C LYS A 323 33.27 4.91 -7.97
N ILE A 324 33.65 3.88 -8.72
CA ILE A 324 32.78 2.75 -9.05
C ILE A 324 33.17 1.57 -8.19
N LEU A 325 32.20 1.00 -7.48
CA LEU A 325 32.30 -0.28 -6.75
C LEU A 325 32.25 -1.47 -7.74
N SER A 326 32.51 -2.66 -7.27
CA SER A 326 32.31 -3.89 -8.06
C SER A 326 30.86 -3.95 -8.60
N GLY A 327 30.67 -4.55 -9.77
CA GLY A 327 29.37 -4.63 -10.43
C GLY A 327 28.86 -3.35 -11.08
N GLY A 328 29.68 -2.28 -11.16
CA GLY A 328 29.31 -1.03 -11.84
C GLY A 328 28.39 -0.12 -11.01
N VAL A 329 28.38 -0.27 -9.70
CA VAL A 329 27.61 0.58 -8.76
C VAL A 329 28.47 1.80 -8.39
N ASP A 330 27.90 3.01 -8.57
CA ASP A 330 28.52 4.23 -8.05
C ASP A 330 28.53 4.22 -6.53
N SER A 331 29.64 4.66 -5.90
CA SER A 331 29.82 4.63 -4.45
C SER A 331 28.71 5.36 -3.67
N ASN A 332 28.09 6.37 -4.26
CA ASN A 332 27.03 7.18 -3.63
C ASN A 332 25.61 6.74 -4.02
N ALA A 333 25.47 5.82 -5.00
CA ALA A 333 24.18 5.45 -5.56
C ALA A 333 23.24 4.81 -4.56
N LEU A 334 23.77 4.01 -3.63
CA LEU A 334 22.96 3.26 -2.67
C LEU A 334 22.66 4.02 -1.38
N GLU A 335 23.19 5.23 -1.17
CA GLU A 335 22.94 6.01 0.04
C GLU A 335 21.46 6.33 0.24
N ARG A 336 20.79 6.84 -0.80
CA ARG A 336 19.36 7.17 -0.73
C ARG A 336 18.46 5.95 -0.56
N PRO A 337 18.62 4.85 -1.35
CA PRO A 337 17.88 3.61 -1.11
C PRO A 337 18.11 3.01 0.28
N LYS A 338 19.33 3.09 0.82
CA LYS A 338 19.62 2.68 2.21
C LYS A 338 18.87 3.54 3.22
N ARG A 339 18.80 4.86 3.01
CA ARG A 339 18.00 5.76 3.85
C ARG A 339 16.51 5.44 3.75
N PHE A 340 16.02 5.09 2.57
CA PHE A 340 14.64 4.63 2.37
C PHE A 340 14.37 3.40 3.23
N PHE A 341 15.14 2.32 3.06
CA PHE A 341 14.96 1.08 3.80
C PHE A 341 15.25 1.24 5.29
N GLY A 342 16.27 2.01 5.65
CA GLY A 342 16.66 2.33 7.03
C GLY A 342 15.68 3.24 7.77
N ALA A 343 14.69 3.83 7.09
CA ALA A 343 13.63 4.60 7.73
C ALA A 343 12.69 3.72 8.55
N ALA A 344 12.59 2.42 8.23
CA ALA A 344 11.74 1.48 8.97
C ALA A 344 12.18 1.37 10.44
N ARG A 345 11.25 1.65 11.36
CA ARG A 345 11.45 1.61 12.81
C ARG A 345 10.13 1.59 13.56
N ASN A 346 10.14 1.00 14.73
CA ASN A 346 9.11 1.22 15.74
C ASN A 346 9.47 2.46 16.56
N LEU A 347 8.49 3.13 17.17
CA LEU A 347 8.68 4.43 17.81
C LEU A 347 8.09 4.46 19.22
N GLU A 348 8.80 5.09 20.14
CA GLU A 348 8.37 5.23 21.53
C GLU A 348 7.15 6.13 21.68
N GLU A 349 7.06 7.18 20.88
CA GLU A 349 5.97 8.16 20.88
C GLU A 349 4.67 7.62 20.25
N GLY A 350 4.72 6.42 19.68
CA GLY A 350 3.63 5.75 18.97
C GLY A 350 3.72 5.87 17.46
N GLY A 351 3.07 4.94 16.78
CA GLY A 351 3.20 4.73 15.34
C GLY A 351 4.44 3.91 14.97
N SER A 352 4.44 3.36 13.78
CA SER A 352 5.55 2.55 13.27
C SER A 352 5.66 2.65 11.76
N LEU A 353 6.88 2.48 11.24
CA LEU A 353 7.13 2.27 9.82
C LEU A 353 7.77 0.92 9.61
N THR A 354 7.06 0.01 9.00
CA THR A 354 7.54 -1.32 8.61
C THR A 354 7.84 -1.34 7.11
N ILE A 355 8.99 -1.85 6.70
CA ILE A 355 9.32 -2.02 5.28
C ILE A 355 9.75 -3.45 5.03
N ILE A 356 8.98 -4.16 4.21
CA ILE A 356 9.32 -5.50 3.72
C ILE A 356 9.62 -5.38 2.22
N ALA A 357 10.87 -5.58 1.87
CA ALA A 357 11.35 -5.40 0.50
C ALA A 357 11.82 -6.72 -0.12
N THR A 358 11.53 -6.93 -1.39
CA THR A 358 12.10 -8.06 -2.12
C THR A 358 13.50 -7.70 -2.63
N ALA A 359 14.43 -8.61 -2.47
CA ALA A 359 15.78 -8.54 -3.01
C ALA A 359 15.99 -9.66 -4.03
N LEU A 360 16.37 -9.29 -5.24
CA LEU A 360 16.61 -10.26 -6.32
C LEU A 360 18.03 -10.80 -6.23
N VAL A 361 18.16 -12.13 -6.23
CA VAL A 361 19.42 -12.85 -6.22
C VAL A 361 19.46 -13.86 -7.36
N GLU A 362 20.66 -14.41 -7.67
CA GLU A 362 20.86 -15.40 -8.74
C GLU A 362 20.36 -14.92 -10.11
N THR A 363 20.44 -13.61 -10.36
CA THR A 363 20.06 -13.01 -11.66
C THR A 363 21.19 -13.09 -12.69
N GLY A 364 22.40 -13.50 -12.30
CA GLY A 364 23.60 -13.44 -13.11
C GLY A 364 24.23 -12.04 -13.20
N SER A 365 23.67 -11.05 -12.49
CA SER A 365 24.15 -9.67 -12.46
C SER A 365 25.01 -9.41 -11.21
N LYS A 366 26.29 -9.07 -11.41
CA LYS A 366 27.18 -8.65 -10.31
C LYS A 366 26.67 -7.40 -9.58
N MET A 367 25.94 -6.53 -10.29
CA MET A 367 25.33 -5.35 -9.68
C MET A 367 24.30 -5.76 -8.63
N ASP A 368 23.45 -6.76 -8.90
CA ASP A 368 22.43 -7.22 -7.97
C ASP A 368 23.04 -7.87 -6.73
N GLU A 369 24.14 -8.59 -6.90
CA GLU A 369 24.90 -9.17 -5.77
C GLU A 369 25.42 -8.07 -4.84
N VAL A 370 26.01 -7.01 -5.41
CA VAL A 370 26.48 -5.86 -4.62
C VAL A 370 25.33 -5.17 -3.91
N ILE A 371 24.24 -4.91 -4.63
CA ILE A 371 23.03 -4.29 -4.05
C ILE A 371 22.52 -5.15 -2.90
N PHE A 372 22.38 -6.46 -3.08
CA PHE A 372 21.89 -7.36 -2.04
C PHE A 372 22.78 -7.33 -0.79
N GLU A 373 24.12 -7.47 -0.93
CA GLU A 373 25.03 -7.45 0.21
C GLU A 373 24.98 -6.12 0.98
N GLU A 374 24.80 -4.99 0.28
CA GLU A 374 24.69 -3.67 0.90
C GLU A 374 23.38 -3.49 1.71
N PHE A 375 22.28 -4.16 1.32
CA PHE A 375 21.01 -4.11 2.05
C PHE A 375 20.90 -5.18 3.15
N LYS A 376 21.52 -6.33 2.98
CA LYS A 376 21.54 -7.42 3.97
C LYS A 376 22.03 -6.93 5.35
N GLY A 377 23.07 -6.09 5.37
CA GLY A 377 23.57 -5.50 6.61
C GLY A 377 22.59 -4.50 7.28
N THR A 378 21.63 -3.96 6.53
CA THR A 378 20.66 -2.97 7.03
C THR A 378 19.38 -3.62 7.57
N GLY A 379 19.02 -4.79 7.06
CA GLY A 379 17.85 -5.57 7.47
C GLY A 379 17.98 -6.17 8.87
N ASN A 380 16.83 -6.42 9.51
CA ASN A 380 16.74 -7.15 10.78
C ASN A 380 15.81 -8.36 10.70
N MET A 381 15.39 -8.75 9.49
CA MET A 381 14.58 -9.93 9.20
C MET A 381 14.85 -10.35 7.75
N GLU A 382 14.99 -11.64 7.51
CA GLU A 382 15.20 -12.20 6.18
C GLU A 382 14.31 -13.43 5.97
N ILE A 383 13.62 -13.49 4.82
CA ILE A 383 12.94 -14.67 4.30
C ILE A 383 13.66 -15.06 3.01
N HIS A 384 14.27 -16.23 2.98
CA HIS A 384 14.97 -16.76 1.81
C HIS A 384 14.04 -17.68 1.03
N LEU A 385 13.75 -17.36 -0.21
CA LEU A 385 13.12 -18.25 -1.17
C LEU A 385 14.21 -19.04 -1.91
N GLU A 386 13.95 -20.31 -2.17
CA GLU A 386 14.93 -21.22 -2.77
C GLU A 386 14.43 -21.77 -4.09
N ARG A 387 15.23 -21.59 -5.16
CA ARG A 387 14.88 -22.06 -6.50
C ARG A 387 14.72 -23.57 -6.58
N LYS A 388 15.62 -24.32 -5.91
CA LYS A 388 15.58 -25.80 -5.88
C LYS A 388 14.30 -26.36 -5.26
N ILE A 389 13.72 -25.65 -4.29
CA ILE A 389 12.45 -26.00 -3.66
C ILE A 389 11.29 -25.73 -4.65
N ALA A 390 11.30 -24.57 -5.30
CA ALA A 390 10.29 -24.18 -6.29
C ALA A 390 10.30 -25.12 -7.53
N GLU A 391 11.46 -25.56 -7.98
CA GLU A 391 11.63 -26.55 -9.07
C GLU A 391 10.99 -27.90 -8.72
N LYS A 392 10.98 -28.29 -7.45
CA LYS A 392 10.26 -29.46 -6.93
C LYS A 392 8.75 -29.23 -6.75
N ARG A 393 8.24 -28.04 -7.11
CA ARG A 393 6.82 -27.64 -6.95
C ARG A 393 6.34 -27.63 -5.49
N ILE A 394 7.25 -27.41 -4.54
CA ILE A 394 6.94 -27.22 -3.13
C ILE A 394 6.74 -25.72 -2.89
N TYR A 395 5.55 -25.31 -2.40
CA TYR A 395 5.21 -23.93 -2.10
C TYR A 395 4.54 -23.81 -0.73
N PRO A 396 4.90 -22.73 0.06
CA PRO A 396 5.87 -21.70 -0.25
C PRO A 396 7.30 -22.23 -0.31
N ALA A 397 8.11 -21.74 -1.25
CA ALA A 397 9.47 -22.21 -1.47
C ALA A 397 10.49 -21.56 -0.47
N ILE A 398 10.13 -21.52 0.81
CA ILE A 398 10.91 -20.89 1.88
C ILE A 398 12.05 -21.82 2.31
N ASN A 399 13.26 -21.30 2.34
CA ASN A 399 14.38 -21.94 3.04
C ASN A 399 14.29 -21.62 4.53
N VAL A 400 13.76 -22.54 5.31
CA VAL A 400 13.46 -22.36 6.74
C VAL A 400 14.72 -22.17 7.60
N ARG A 401 15.88 -22.69 7.17
CA ARG A 401 17.14 -22.58 7.91
C ARG A 401 17.81 -21.22 7.72
N ARG A 402 17.68 -20.62 6.53
CA ARG A 402 18.28 -19.32 6.20
C ARG A 402 17.40 -18.15 6.58
N SER A 403 16.13 -18.40 6.86
CA SER A 403 15.16 -17.37 7.21
C SER A 403 15.11 -17.13 8.71
N GLY A 404 14.86 -15.89 9.13
CA GLY A 404 14.76 -15.57 10.55
C GLY A 404 14.62 -14.06 10.82
N THR A 405 14.25 -13.74 12.05
CA THR A 405 14.11 -12.37 12.57
C THR A 405 15.09 -12.14 13.71
N ARG A 406 15.81 -11.02 13.66
CA ARG A 406 16.63 -10.59 14.80
C ARG A 406 15.74 -10.10 15.93
N ARG A 407 16.11 -10.48 17.17
CA ARG A 407 15.33 -10.13 18.37
C ARG A 407 13.88 -10.62 18.31
N GLU A 408 13.68 -11.85 17.79
CA GLU A 408 12.37 -12.51 17.81
C GLU A 408 11.83 -12.73 19.23
N ASP A 409 12.72 -12.71 20.21
CA ASP A 409 12.40 -12.72 21.65
C ASP A 409 11.49 -11.57 22.09
N LEU A 410 11.52 -10.44 21.36
CA LEU A 410 10.62 -9.30 21.63
C LEU A 410 9.23 -9.44 20.98
N LEU A 411 9.08 -10.41 20.07
CA LEU A 411 7.85 -10.61 19.26
C LEU A 411 7.06 -11.86 19.66
N THR A 412 7.64 -12.72 20.46
CA THR A 412 7.06 -14.03 20.86
C THR A 412 7.09 -14.18 22.36
N SER A 413 6.18 -14.98 22.90
CA SER A 413 6.25 -15.39 24.31
C SER A 413 7.41 -16.38 24.54
N ASP A 414 7.89 -16.47 25.78
CA ASP A 414 8.99 -17.39 26.13
C ASP A 414 8.66 -18.86 25.78
N ASP A 415 7.41 -19.30 26.00
CA ASP A 415 6.97 -20.68 25.68
C ASP A 415 6.93 -20.89 24.16
N GLU A 416 6.46 -19.92 23.37
CA GLU A 416 6.47 -19.98 21.91
C GLU A 416 7.90 -19.98 21.38
N LEU A 417 8.75 -19.11 21.89
CA LEU A 417 10.16 -19.02 21.51
C LEU A 417 10.92 -20.34 21.71
N GLN A 418 10.72 -20.99 22.86
CA GLN A 418 11.31 -22.30 23.12
C GLN A 418 10.83 -23.35 22.11
N ARG A 419 9.55 -23.35 21.75
CA ARG A 419 8.98 -24.27 20.76
C ARG A 419 9.55 -24.00 19.37
N MET A 420 9.69 -22.73 18.98
CA MET A 420 10.31 -22.35 17.72
C MET A 420 11.76 -22.84 17.64
N TRP A 421 12.51 -22.75 18.73
CA TRP A 421 13.89 -23.26 18.77
C TRP A 421 13.96 -24.78 18.67
N ILE A 422 13.06 -25.51 19.34
CA ILE A 422 12.95 -26.98 19.21
C ILE A 422 12.62 -27.35 17.75
N LEU A 423 11.64 -26.65 17.15
CA LEU A 423 11.27 -26.86 15.76
C LEU A 423 12.45 -26.64 14.81
N ARG A 424 13.17 -25.52 14.96
CA ARG A 424 14.37 -25.23 14.14
C ARG A 424 15.44 -26.31 14.28
N LYS A 425 15.67 -26.79 15.47
CA LYS A 425 16.63 -27.89 15.70
C LYS A 425 16.26 -29.17 14.94
N ILE A 426 14.97 -29.50 14.89
CA ILE A 426 14.46 -30.65 14.12
C ILE A 426 14.64 -30.40 12.61
N LEU A 427 14.32 -29.20 12.13
CA LEU A 427 14.42 -28.84 10.72
C LEU A 427 15.86 -28.73 10.22
N ASP A 428 16.81 -28.39 11.11
CA ASP A 428 18.23 -28.25 10.79
C ASP A 428 18.93 -29.59 10.45
N GLU A 429 18.37 -30.70 10.92
CA GLU A 429 18.86 -32.04 10.59
C GLU A 429 18.42 -32.55 9.20
N MET A 430 17.53 -31.80 8.50
CA MET A 430 16.94 -32.17 7.22
C MET A 430 17.55 -31.38 6.05
N GLU A 431 17.47 -31.89 4.83
CA GLU A 431 17.72 -31.10 3.61
C GLU A 431 16.65 -30.02 3.45
N ASP A 432 16.99 -28.88 2.83
CA ASP A 432 16.12 -27.71 2.70
C ASP A 432 14.72 -28.04 2.14
N ALA A 433 14.65 -28.86 1.08
CA ALA A 433 13.37 -29.27 0.49
C ALA A 433 12.58 -30.24 1.38
N GLN A 434 13.27 -31.08 2.15
CA GLN A 434 12.62 -32.01 3.10
C GLN A 434 12.13 -31.25 4.32
N ALA A 435 12.89 -30.28 4.82
CA ALA A 435 12.55 -29.46 5.98
C ALA A 435 11.25 -28.67 5.74
N ILE A 436 11.15 -27.98 4.59
CA ILE A 436 9.94 -27.23 4.28
C ILE A 436 8.73 -28.16 3.99
N GLN A 437 8.93 -29.27 3.30
CA GLN A 437 7.86 -30.24 3.04
C GLN A 437 7.33 -30.83 4.36
N PHE A 438 8.22 -31.24 5.27
CA PHE A 438 7.86 -31.73 6.60
C PHE A 438 7.04 -30.69 7.35
N LEU A 439 7.46 -29.43 7.35
CA LEU A 439 6.75 -28.34 8.02
C LEU A 439 5.36 -28.13 7.43
N ILE A 440 5.24 -28.10 6.10
CA ILE A 440 3.98 -27.99 5.37
C ILE A 440 3.01 -29.11 5.76
N ASP A 441 3.46 -30.35 5.74
CA ASP A 441 2.62 -31.53 6.01
C ASP A 441 2.13 -31.53 7.47
N ARG A 442 2.97 -31.07 8.41
CA ARG A 442 2.60 -30.95 9.82
C ARG A 442 1.62 -29.81 10.07
N ILE A 443 1.84 -28.65 9.46
CA ILE A 443 0.97 -27.47 9.62
C ILE A 443 -0.42 -27.74 9.03
N LYS A 444 -0.51 -28.41 7.88
CA LYS A 444 -1.78 -28.75 7.22
C LYS A 444 -2.72 -29.59 8.08
N SER A 445 -2.20 -30.38 9.00
CA SER A 445 -3.01 -31.20 9.90
C SER A 445 -3.63 -30.43 11.08
N HIS A 446 -3.31 -29.13 11.23
CA HIS A 446 -3.76 -28.28 12.31
C HIS A 446 -4.30 -26.95 11.76
N LYS A 447 -5.33 -26.38 12.39
CA LYS A 447 -5.90 -25.11 11.94
C LYS A 447 -5.04 -23.91 12.29
N THR A 448 -4.38 -23.94 13.45
CA THR A 448 -3.58 -22.83 13.96
C THR A 448 -2.16 -23.28 14.32
N ASN A 449 -1.24 -22.32 14.42
CA ASN A 449 0.13 -22.58 14.87
C ASN A 449 0.15 -23.01 16.35
N ASP A 450 -0.76 -22.49 17.16
CA ASP A 450 -0.92 -22.95 18.57
C ASP A 450 -1.34 -24.41 18.66
N GLU A 451 -2.30 -24.86 17.85
CA GLU A 451 -2.68 -26.27 17.76
C GLU A 451 -1.51 -27.14 17.33
N PHE A 452 -0.75 -26.70 16.34
CA PHE A 452 0.47 -27.38 15.87
C PHE A 452 1.49 -27.51 17.00
N PHE A 453 1.81 -26.44 17.71
CA PHE A 453 2.75 -26.47 18.83
C PHE A 453 2.26 -27.33 19.99
N ASN A 454 0.96 -27.36 20.28
CA ASN A 454 0.39 -28.24 21.32
C ASN A 454 0.48 -29.72 20.94
N SER A 455 0.37 -30.04 19.64
CA SER A 455 0.56 -31.41 19.17
C SER A 455 1.99 -31.92 19.36
N MET A 456 2.99 -31.03 19.30
CA MET A 456 4.39 -31.39 19.55
C MET A 456 4.64 -31.80 21.02
N LYS A 457 3.90 -31.21 22.00
CA LYS A 457 3.98 -31.63 23.43
C LYS A 457 3.50 -33.05 23.64
N ASN A 458 2.42 -33.43 22.95
CA ASN A 458 1.78 -34.75 23.12
C ASN A 458 2.55 -35.89 22.41
N GLY A 459 3.39 -35.57 21.44
CA GLY A 459 4.21 -36.54 20.70
C GLY A 459 5.40 -37.11 21.49
N ASN A 460 5.91 -36.39 22.48
CA ASN A 460 7.04 -36.85 23.31
C ASN A 460 6.64 -37.82 24.45
N GLY A 461 5.34 -38.01 24.68
CA GLY A 461 4.82 -38.92 25.75
C GLY A 461 4.60 -40.39 25.34
N LYS A 462 4.83 -40.76 24.08
CA LYS A 462 4.55 -42.13 23.60
C LYS A 462 5.79 -42.92 23.15
N LYS A 463 6.99 -42.62 23.70
CA LYS A 463 8.16 -43.49 23.59
C LYS A 463 8.60 -43.96 24.94
N SER A 464 7.73 -44.66 25.65
CA SER A 464 8.10 -45.60 26.74
C SER A 464 6.96 -46.54 26.98
N LYS A 465 6.86 -47.59 26.17
CA LYS A 465 6.40 -48.94 26.58
C LYS A 465 6.93 -49.93 25.54
#